data_963bd0a58516da0b7eefa6aa889976e5
#
_entry.id   963bd0a58516da0b7eefa6aa889976e5
#
_cell.length_a   1.000
_cell.length_b   1.000
_cell.length_c   1.000
_cell.angle_alpha   90.00
_cell.angle_beta   90.00
_cell.angle_gamma   90.00
#
_symmetry.space_group_name_H-M   'P 1'
#
loop_
_entity.id
_entity.type
_entity.pdbx_description
1 polymer ?
#
loop_
_entity_poly.entity_id
_entity_poly.type
_entity_poly.pdbx_seq_one_letter_code
_entity_poly.pdbx_strand_id
1 'polypeptide(L)'
;MPLHQEKRILPYTADEMYAVVADVEQYPQFLPWCSKLTVLKRESEGEIEFVTVEMAIAYKGMRERYISRVRLDTAARTIEARHVDGPFKRLDTRWRFVPLDKGSEVHFLIDFAFKNPVFSAVANVAFGYAASRMAEAFVRRAEALYGSDELKQ
;
A
#
# COMPACT_ATOMS: atom_id res chain seq x y z
N MET A 1 -15.08 -9.49 9.53
CA MET A 1 -13.94 -8.58 9.63
C MET A 1 -13.42 -8.32 8.23
N PRO A 2 -13.29 -7.05 7.82
CA PRO A 2 -12.82 -6.76 6.47
C PRO A 2 -11.40 -7.23 6.26
N LEU A 3 -11.26 -8.14 5.34
CA LEU A 3 -9.98 -8.68 4.93
C LEU A 3 -10.02 -8.83 3.41
N HIS A 4 -9.04 -8.24 2.74
CA HIS A 4 -8.91 -8.36 1.29
C HIS A 4 -7.54 -8.95 0.97
N GLN A 5 -7.54 -10.00 0.16
CA GLN A 5 -6.32 -10.61 -0.34
C GLN A 5 -6.43 -10.74 -1.84
N GLU A 6 -5.34 -10.44 -2.54
CA GLU A 6 -5.28 -10.69 -3.96
C GLU A 6 -3.86 -11.00 -4.41
N LYS A 7 -3.77 -11.64 -5.55
CA LYS A 7 -2.51 -11.98 -6.19
C LYS A 7 -2.61 -11.58 -7.65
N ARG A 8 -1.57 -10.91 -8.14
CA ARG A 8 -1.50 -10.47 -9.53
C ARG A 8 -0.18 -10.89 -10.14
N ILE A 9 -0.23 -11.34 -11.40
CA ILE A 9 0.96 -11.62 -12.17
C ILE A 9 1.15 -10.44 -13.13
N LEU A 10 2.30 -9.78 -13.03
CA LEU A 10 2.57 -8.53 -13.73
C LEU A 10 3.86 -8.64 -14.55
N PRO A 11 3.96 -7.86 -15.65
CA PRO A 11 5.16 -7.87 -16.50
C PRO A 11 6.36 -7.15 -15.89
N TYR A 12 6.17 -6.46 -14.76
CA TYR A 12 7.23 -5.72 -14.08
C TYR A 12 7.97 -6.63 -13.13
N THR A 13 9.27 -6.41 -12.94
CA THR A 13 10.07 -7.26 -12.06
C THR A 13 9.65 -7.10 -10.61
N ALA A 14 10.02 -8.08 -9.77
CA ALA A 14 9.73 -7.99 -8.34
C ALA A 14 10.38 -6.75 -7.72
N ASP A 15 11.61 -6.43 -8.12
CA ASP A 15 12.30 -5.24 -7.60
C ASP A 15 11.64 -3.95 -8.07
N GLU A 16 11.14 -3.91 -9.32
CA GLU A 16 10.41 -2.74 -9.80
C GLU A 16 9.11 -2.53 -9.01
N MET A 17 8.35 -3.59 -8.80
CA MET A 17 7.11 -3.49 -8.03
C MET A 17 7.38 -3.15 -6.57
N TYR A 18 8.43 -3.74 -6.00
CA TYR A 18 8.84 -3.39 -4.64
C TYR A 18 9.14 -1.89 -4.53
N ALA A 19 9.89 -1.36 -5.49
CA ALA A 19 10.29 0.05 -5.48
C ALA A 19 9.06 0.98 -5.53
N VAL A 20 8.05 0.62 -6.31
CA VAL A 20 6.82 1.42 -6.40
C VAL A 20 6.11 1.49 -5.05
N VAL A 21 5.97 0.36 -4.38
CA VAL A 21 5.25 0.30 -3.10
C VAL A 21 6.10 0.87 -1.96
N ALA A 22 7.42 0.71 -2.02
CA ALA A 22 8.34 1.22 -1.00
C ALA A 22 8.45 2.75 -0.99
N ASP A 23 8.17 3.39 -2.12
CA ASP A 23 8.30 4.84 -2.27
C ASP A 23 7.06 5.56 -1.73
N VAL A 24 6.90 5.51 -0.41
CA VAL A 24 5.71 6.00 0.27
C VAL A 24 5.47 7.50 0.08
N GLU A 25 6.54 8.27 -0.13
CA GLU A 25 6.42 9.73 -0.30
C GLU A 25 5.70 10.11 -1.58
N GLN A 26 5.63 9.21 -2.55
CA GLN A 26 4.95 9.45 -3.82
C GLN A 26 3.46 9.09 -3.78
N TYR A 27 2.99 8.46 -2.73
CA TYR A 27 1.61 7.99 -2.64
C TYR A 27 0.55 9.07 -2.95
N PRO A 28 0.68 10.31 -2.47
CA PRO A 28 -0.33 11.32 -2.79
C PRO A 28 -0.47 11.64 -4.28
N GLN A 29 0.53 11.32 -5.08
CA GLN A 29 0.51 11.60 -6.52
C GLN A 29 -0.35 10.62 -7.30
N PHE A 30 -0.57 9.41 -6.81
CA PHE A 30 -1.27 8.39 -7.59
C PHE A 30 -2.27 7.56 -6.80
N LEU A 31 -2.12 7.48 -5.48
CA LEU A 31 -2.96 6.61 -4.68
C LEU A 31 -4.30 7.31 -4.38
N PRO A 32 -5.44 6.68 -4.73
CA PRO A 32 -6.73 7.31 -4.45
C PRO A 32 -6.92 7.51 -2.95
N TRP A 33 -7.58 8.59 -2.60
CA TRP A 33 -7.92 8.98 -1.23
C TRP A 33 -6.72 9.37 -0.35
N CYS A 34 -5.50 9.21 -0.81
CA CYS A 34 -4.32 9.69 -0.09
C CYS A 34 -4.06 11.15 -0.47
N SER A 35 -4.48 12.08 0.39
CA SER A 35 -4.33 13.51 0.10
C SER A 35 -2.98 14.05 0.51
N LYS A 36 -2.36 13.45 1.54
CA LYS A 36 -1.06 13.89 2.04
C LYS A 36 -0.38 12.74 2.77
N LEU A 37 0.94 12.69 2.67
CA LEU A 37 1.74 11.76 3.44
C LEU A 37 2.97 12.48 3.95
N THR A 38 3.21 12.38 5.26
CA THR A 38 4.36 13.00 5.92
C THR A 38 5.19 11.91 6.58
N VAL A 39 6.47 11.87 6.29
CA VAL A 39 7.39 10.94 6.96
C VAL A 39 7.79 11.56 8.29
N LEU A 40 7.46 10.89 9.38
CA LEU A 40 7.75 11.37 10.72
C LEU A 40 9.10 10.88 11.22
N LYS A 41 9.50 9.67 10.81
CA LYS A 41 10.72 9.07 11.32
C LYS A 41 11.20 7.95 10.39
N ARG A 42 12.51 7.81 10.25
CA ARG A 42 13.13 6.70 9.55
C ARG A 42 14.16 6.04 10.46
N GLU A 43 14.14 4.72 10.53
CA GLU A 43 15.07 3.94 11.33
C GLU A 43 15.51 2.74 10.52
N SER A 44 16.72 2.26 10.78
CA SER A 44 17.24 1.07 10.10
C SER A 44 17.76 0.06 11.11
N GLU A 45 17.46 -1.22 10.87
CA GLU A 45 18.02 -2.33 11.63
C GLU A 45 18.58 -3.33 10.61
N GLY A 46 19.90 -3.30 10.40
CA GLY A 46 20.50 -4.11 9.35
C GLY A 46 19.99 -3.70 7.98
N GLU A 47 19.42 -4.64 7.25
CA GLU A 47 18.88 -4.40 5.91
C GLU A 47 17.40 -4.01 5.92
N ILE A 48 16.79 -3.93 7.12
CA ILE A 48 15.39 -3.59 7.26
C ILE A 48 15.25 -2.13 7.65
N GLU A 49 14.40 -1.42 6.92
CA GLU A 49 14.10 -0.02 7.22
C GLU A 49 12.69 0.08 7.78
N PHE A 50 12.52 0.92 8.82
CA PHE A 50 11.22 1.25 9.37
C PHE A 50 10.93 2.73 9.10
N VAL A 51 9.79 3.00 8.51
CA VAL A 51 9.36 4.36 8.20
C VAL A 51 8.04 4.60 8.91
N THR A 52 8.02 5.60 9.78
CA THR A 52 6.78 6.02 10.44
C THR A 52 6.20 7.17 9.65
N VAL A 53 4.96 7.02 9.20
CA VAL A 53 4.32 8.01 8.34
C VAL A 53 2.97 8.42 8.92
N GLU A 54 2.61 9.68 8.67
CA GLU A 54 1.26 10.17 8.92
C GLU A 54 0.59 10.34 7.56
N MET A 55 -0.53 9.66 7.37
CA MET A 55 -1.27 9.73 6.13
C MET A 55 -2.61 10.40 6.36
N ALA A 56 -2.95 11.34 5.48
CA ALA A 56 -4.26 11.96 5.46
C ALA A 56 -5.07 11.33 4.34
N ILE A 57 -6.27 10.88 4.67
CA ILE A 57 -7.18 10.29 3.69
C ILE A 57 -8.43 11.15 3.57
N ALA A 58 -8.94 11.26 2.35
CA ALA A 58 -10.15 12.00 2.05
C ALA A 58 -11.01 11.16 1.11
N TYR A 59 -12.25 10.90 1.51
CA TYR A 59 -13.17 10.07 0.75
C TYR A 59 -14.61 10.52 1.00
N LYS A 60 -15.28 11.00 -0.03
CA LYS A 60 -16.70 11.42 0.01
C LYS A 60 -17.03 12.30 1.22
N GLY A 61 -16.23 13.35 1.42
CA GLY A 61 -16.42 14.30 2.51
C GLY A 61 -15.85 13.85 3.84
N MET A 62 -15.43 12.60 3.97
CA MET A 62 -14.78 12.10 5.17
C MET A 62 -13.29 12.39 5.08
N ARG A 63 -12.72 12.94 6.16
CA ARG A 63 -11.30 13.22 6.25
C ARG A 63 -10.77 12.66 7.55
N GLU A 64 -9.73 11.85 7.44
CA GLU A 64 -9.09 11.24 8.59
C GLU A 64 -7.59 11.25 8.45
N ARG A 65 -6.90 11.16 9.57
CA ARG A 65 -5.45 11.02 9.64
C ARG A 65 -5.11 9.80 10.46
N TYR A 66 -4.07 9.11 10.06
CA TYR A 66 -3.57 8.01 10.86
C TYR A 66 -2.07 7.89 10.70
N ILE A 67 -1.44 7.32 11.72
CA ILE A 67 -0.02 7.07 11.73
C ILE A 67 0.20 5.58 11.56
N SER A 68 1.10 5.23 10.66
CA SER A 68 1.43 3.85 10.32
C SER A 68 2.93 3.65 10.39
N ARG A 69 3.36 2.47 10.77
CA ARG A 69 4.77 2.10 10.76
C ARG A 69 4.98 1.09 9.65
N VAL A 70 5.81 1.46 8.69
CA VAL A 70 6.07 0.66 7.50
C VAL A 70 7.42 -0.05 7.66
N ARG A 71 7.41 -1.37 7.49
CA ARG A 71 8.61 -2.19 7.54
C ARG A 71 8.98 -2.57 6.10
N LEU A 72 10.16 -2.14 5.70
CA LEU A 72 10.69 -2.37 4.36
C LEU A 72 11.82 -3.39 4.43
N ASP A 73 11.60 -4.57 3.89
CA ASP A 73 12.58 -5.65 3.87
C ASP A 73 12.96 -5.93 2.42
N THR A 74 14.02 -5.27 1.96
CA THR A 74 14.45 -5.36 0.58
C THR A 74 14.95 -6.76 0.22
N ALA A 75 15.68 -7.40 1.12
CA ALA A 75 16.21 -8.73 0.87
C ALA A 75 15.12 -9.77 0.71
N ALA A 76 14.08 -9.71 1.54
CA ALA A 76 12.95 -10.63 1.48
C ALA A 76 11.89 -10.20 0.46
N ARG A 77 11.97 -8.99 -0.06
CA ARG A 77 10.98 -8.38 -0.95
C ARG A 77 9.59 -8.37 -0.33
N THR A 78 9.52 -7.94 0.92
CA THR A 78 8.25 -7.79 1.64
C THR A 78 8.14 -6.38 2.20
N ILE A 79 6.91 -5.91 2.25
CA ILE A 79 6.58 -4.61 2.85
C ILE A 79 5.38 -4.83 3.75
N GLU A 80 5.46 -4.39 5.00
CA GLU A 80 4.37 -4.48 5.95
C GLU A 80 4.12 -3.11 6.55
N ALA A 81 2.85 -2.76 6.72
CA ALA A 81 2.47 -1.52 7.38
C ALA A 81 1.50 -1.85 8.50
N ARG A 82 1.71 -1.25 9.67
CA ARG A 82 0.86 -1.45 10.85
C ARG A 82 0.38 -0.11 11.38
N HIS A 83 -0.88 -0.10 11.79
CA HIS A 83 -1.48 1.06 12.42
C HIS A 83 -0.83 1.35 13.77
N VAL A 84 -0.46 2.62 13.98
CA VAL A 84 0.11 3.09 15.25
C VAL A 84 -0.91 3.94 16.00
N ASP A 85 -1.54 4.90 15.30
CA ASP A 85 -2.49 5.82 15.93
C ASP A 85 -3.47 6.32 14.88
N GLY A 86 -4.75 6.48 15.28
CA GLY A 86 -5.79 6.99 14.41
C GLY A 86 -7.12 6.28 14.62
N PRO A 87 -8.01 6.33 13.61
CA PRO A 87 -9.38 5.85 13.76
C PRO A 87 -9.56 4.33 13.65
N PHE A 88 -8.48 3.59 13.46
CA PHE A 88 -8.56 2.14 13.28
C PHE A 88 -8.28 1.39 14.57
N LYS A 89 -9.01 0.30 14.81
CA LYS A 89 -8.63 -0.69 15.81
C LYS A 89 -7.40 -1.43 15.33
N ARG A 90 -7.36 -1.70 14.02
CA ARG A 90 -6.19 -2.28 13.36
C ARG A 90 -6.22 -1.88 11.89
N LEU A 91 -5.06 -1.79 11.32
CA LEU A 91 -4.87 -1.61 9.88
C LEU A 91 -3.54 -2.26 9.55
N ASP A 92 -3.59 -3.46 9.02
CA ASP A 92 -2.41 -4.23 8.63
C ASP A 92 -2.42 -4.41 7.13
N THR A 93 -1.31 -4.04 6.50
CA THR A 93 -1.11 -4.21 5.06
C THR A 93 0.15 -5.04 4.87
N ARG A 94 0.09 -6.01 3.98
CA ARG A 94 1.25 -6.85 3.67
C ARG A 94 1.40 -7.01 2.17
N TRP A 95 2.62 -6.81 1.71
CA TRP A 95 3.00 -7.00 0.32
C TRP A 95 4.13 -8.01 0.25
N ARG A 96 4.07 -8.89 -0.74
CA ARG A 96 5.17 -9.80 -1.05
C ARG A 96 5.34 -9.85 -2.55
N PHE A 97 6.57 -9.74 -3.00
CA PHE A 97 6.91 -9.66 -4.42
C PHE A 97 7.79 -10.86 -4.78
N VAL A 98 7.25 -11.76 -5.60
CA VAL A 98 7.94 -12.99 -5.98
C VAL A 98 8.45 -12.87 -7.41
N PRO A 99 9.78 -13.00 -7.64
CA PRO A 99 10.31 -12.93 -9.01
C PRO A 99 9.85 -14.13 -9.83
N LEU A 100 9.49 -13.85 -11.08
CA LEU A 100 9.19 -14.86 -12.09
C LEU A 100 10.16 -14.70 -13.24
N ASP A 101 10.17 -15.66 -14.17
CA ASP A 101 11.03 -15.58 -15.35
C ASP A 101 10.78 -14.29 -16.12
N LYS A 102 9.52 -13.91 -16.24
CA LYS A 102 9.12 -12.63 -16.85
C LYS A 102 8.17 -11.92 -15.93
N GLY A 103 8.68 -10.88 -15.25
CA GLY A 103 7.87 -10.09 -14.34
C GLY A 103 7.86 -10.61 -12.92
N SER A 104 6.71 -10.51 -12.29
CA SER A 104 6.58 -10.86 -10.87
C SER A 104 5.18 -11.28 -10.51
N GLU A 105 5.09 -11.98 -9.38
CA GLU A 105 3.83 -12.29 -8.73
C GLU A 105 3.73 -11.42 -7.48
N VAL A 106 2.73 -10.56 -7.44
CA VAL A 106 2.53 -9.61 -6.34
C VAL A 106 1.39 -10.09 -5.46
N HIS A 107 1.69 -10.30 -4.19
CA HIS A 107 0.71 -10.67 -3.18
C HIS A 107 0.39 -9.46 -2.33
N PHE A 108 -0.88 -9.17 -2.17
CA PHE A 108 -1.35 -8.03 -1.38
C PHE A 108 -2.43 -8.48 -0.41
N LEU A 109 -2.28 -8.07 0.85
CA LEU A 109 -3.25 -8.34 1.89
C LEU A 109 -3.47 -7.04 2.68
N ILE A 110 -4.73 -6.72 2.92
CA ILE A 110 -5.09 -5.62 3.81
C ILE A 110 -6.21 -6.10 4.75
N ASP A 111 -6.02 -5.87 6.04
CA ASP A 111 -6.96 -6.21 7.08
C ASP A 111 -7.16 -4.98 7.95
N PHE A 112 -8.41 -4.54 8.09
CA PHE A 112 -8.65 -3.36 8.91
C PHE A 112 -9.96 -3.45 9.68
N ALA A 113 -10.05 -2.64 10.74
CA ALA A 113 -11.28 -2.40 11.48
C ALA A 113 -11.23 -1.00 12.06
N PHE A 114 -12.34 -0.28 11.97
CA PHE A 114 -12.46 1.04 12.57
C PHE A 114 -12.87 0.95 14.03
N LYS A 115 -12.46 1.94 14.83
CA LYS A 115 -12.91 2.07 16.21
C LYS A 115 -14.38 2.42 16.30
N ASN A 116 -14.86 3.25 15.38
CA ASN A 116 -16.24 3.72 15.35
C ASN A 116 -17.12 2.70 14.62
N PRO A 117 -18.15 2.12 15.26
CA PRO A 117 -19.01 1.12 14.61
C PRO A 117 -19.75 1.64 13.39
N VAL A 118 -20.10 2.93 13.37
CA VAL A 118 -20.79 3.52 12.23
C VAL A 118 -19.87 3.55 11.01
N PHE A 119 -18.61 3.98 11.20
CA PHE A 119 -17.64 3.96 10.12
C PHE A 119 -17.36 2.53 9.63
N SER A 120 -17.29 1.57 10.56
CA SER A 120 -17.11 0.16 10.21
C SER A 120 -18.21 -0.33 9.28
N ALA A 121 -19.47 -0.01 9.58
CA ALA A 121 -20.58 -0.47 8.76
C ALA A 121 -20.52 0.09 7.34
N VAL A 122 -20.21 1.39 7.21
CA VAL A 122 -20.09 2.03 5.90
C VAL A 122 -18.89 1.49 5.13
N ALA A 123 -17.75 1.36 5.80
CA ALA A 123 -16.51 0.90 5.17
C ALA A 123 -16.62 -0.55 4.71
N ASN A 124 -17.32 -1.40 5.48
CA ASN A 124 -17.48 -2.82 5.11
C ASN A 124 -18.20 -2.99 3.78
N VAL A 125 -19.15 -2.11 3.47
CA VAL A 125 -19.88 -2.17 2.19
C VAL A 125 -18.95 -1.82 1.02
N ALA A 126 -18.08 -0.82 1.20
CA ALA A 126 -17.22 -0.31 0.13
C ALA A 126 -15.83 -0.96 0.10
N PHE A 127 -15.51 -1.81 1.08
CA PHE A 127 -14.14 -2.25 1.31
C PHE A 127 -13.50 -2.96 0.12
N GLY A 128 -14.17 -3.96 -0.43
CA GLY A 128 -13.60 -4.72 -1.54
C GLY A 128 -13.28 -3.85 -2.74
N TYR A 129 -14.19 -2.92 -3.03
CA TYR A 129 -14.00 -1.97 -4.12
C TYR A 129 -12.79 -1.06 -3.85
N ALA A 130 -12.73 -0.50 -2.64
CA ALA A 130 -11.67 0.42 -2.26
C ALA A 130 -10.28 -0.26 -2.29
N ALA A 131 -10.19 -1.47 -1.73
CA ALA A 131 -8.94 -2.22 -1.71
C ALA A 131 -8.47 -2.58 -3.12
N SER A 132 -9.40 -3.00 -3.98
CA SER A 132 -9.09 -3.34 -5.36
C SER A 132 -8.61 -2.11 -6.14
N ARG A 133 -9.26 -0.96 -5.95
CA ARG A 133 -8.86 0.30 -6.58
C ARG A 133 -7.47 0.73 -6.13
N MET A 134 -7.16 0.51 -4.86
CA MET A 134 -5.84 0.84 -4.31
C MET A 134 -4.76 -0.02 -4.96
N ALA A 135 -4.98 -1.33 -5.02
CA ALA A 135 -4.03 -2.24 -5.67
C ALA A 135 -3.83 -1.87 -7.14
N GLU A 136 -4.92 -1.56 -7.84
CA GLU A 136 -4.86 -1.16 -9.23
C GLU A 136 -4.05 0.13 -9.42
N ALA A 137 -4.14 1.07 -8.48
CA ALA A 137 -3.39 2.32 -8.55
C ALA A 137 -1.87 2.06 -8.52
N PHE A 138 -1.43 1.10 -7.71
CA PHE A 138 -0.02 0.70 -7.70
C PHE A 138 0.41 0.10 -9.03
N VAL A 139 -0.44 -0.71 -9.64
CA VAL A 139 -0.15 -1.30 -10.95
C VAL A 139 -0.04 -0.21 -12.01
N ARG A 140 -0.95 0.76 -12.00
CA ARG A 140 -0.92 1.88 -12.95
C ARG A 140 0.30 2.76 -12.74
N ARG A 141 0.73 2.93 -11.49
CA ARG A 141 1.96 3.67 -11.22
C ARG A 141 3.17 2.97 -11.81
N ALA A 142 3.23 1.63 -11.66
CA ALA A 142 4.29 0.83 -12.27
C ALA A 142 4.28 0.96 -13.79
N GLU A 143 3.09 0.94 -14.39
CA GLU A 143 2.94 1.14 -15.83
C GLU A 143 3.47 2.51 -16.26
N ALA A 144 3.14 3.55 -15.50
CA ALA A 144 3.62 4.90 -15.80
C ALA A 144 5.14 5.01 -15.71
N LEU A 145 5.76 4.31 -14.78
CA LEU A 145 7.20 4.37 -14.56
C LEU A 145 8.00 3.44 -15.48
N TYR A 146 7.46 2.27 -15.80
CA TYR A 146 8.20 1.22 -16.50
C TYR A 146 7.55 0.74 -17.80
N GLY A 147 6.25 0.91 -17.94
CA GLY A 147 5.50 0.34 -19.07
C GLY A 147 5.82 0.96 -20.41
N SER A 148 6.20 2.24 -20.44
CA SER A 148 6.50 2.92 -21.70
C SER A 148 7.69 2.31 -22.43
N ASP A 149 8.64 1.73 -21.71
CA ASP A 149 9.81 1.08 -22.30
C ASP A 149 9.40 -0.21 -23.01
N GLU A 150 8.44 -0.92 -22.48
CA GLU A 150 7.91 -2.11 -23.11
C GLU A 150 7.14 -1.82 -24.38
N LEU A 151 6.38 -0.73 -24.36
CA LEU A 151 5.58 -0.31 -25.51
C LEU A 151 6.42 0.14 -26.68
N LYS A 152 7.67 0.55 -26.44
CA LYS A 152 8.59 0.98 -27.49
C LYS A 152 9.29 -0.19 -28.16
N GLN A 153 9.17 -1.35 -27.61
CA GLN A 153 9.75 -2.55 -28.17
C GLN A 153 8.77 -3.27 -29.07
#